data_eae64384dfb9fcc78430dfa784a92879
#
_entry.id   eae64384dfb9fcc78430dfa784a92879
#
_cell.length_a   1.000
_cell.length_b   1.000
_cell.length_c   1.000
_cell.angle_alpha   90.00
_cell.angle_beta   90.00
_cell.angle_gamma   90.00
#
_symmetry.space_group_name_H-M   'P 1'
#
loop_
_entity.id
_entity.type
_entity.pdbx_description
1 polymer ?
#
loop_
_entity_poly.entity_id
_entity_poly.type
_entity_poly.pdbx_seq_one_letter_code
_entity_poly.pdbx_strand_id
1 'polypeptide(L)'
;DENPEALKVSGTLNWTAPSSVDNVTKYVIYGSSDGTAKDMKIAEVEVGTHSYAITDVVNIGYLLVIAANAEGESSVYASVRVIDFVKDSSFMALYFLNSGNMGNNNSSLYMYDIEKDEVVPDYFLAQNGRGLGDTAQDMIVYGDKMYIAVYGESTIEVTDLKAKSIKQVKTEGQPRYMVSEGGKVYISYYNGYVARLDTASLEVEAKVKVGRNPEQLAVSSNKLFVSNSGGMDYSTEVGYDKTVSVVDLSTFTEIKKLDVVLN
;
A
#
# COMPACT_ATOMS: atom_id res chain seq x y z
N ASP A 1 -6.34 -12.84 8.16
CA ASP A 1 -7.02 -13.85 7.36
C ASP A 1 -6.34 -15.21 7.55
N GLU A 2 -7.12 -16.26 7.74
CA GLU A 2 -6.65 -17.63 7.95
C GLU A 2 -6.91 -18.55 6.74
N ASN A 3 -7.60 -18.05 5.70
CA ASN A 3 -7.88 -18.81 4.50
C ASN A 3 -6.71 -18.75 3.51
N PRO A 4 -6.16 -19.90 3.07
CA PRO A 4 -5.06 -19.92 2.13
C PRO A 4 -5.47 -19.66 0.66
N GLU A 5 -6.78 -19.61 0.35
CA GLU A 5 -7.26 -19.38 -1.00
C GLU A 5 -7.40 -17.87 -1.27
N ALA A 6 -6.85 -17.42 -2.40
CA ALA A 6 -6.94 -16.02 -2.82
C ALA A 6 -8.38 -15.51 -2.87
N LEU A 7 -8.58 -14.28 -2.40
CA LEU A 7 -9.87 -13.59 -2.35
C LEU A 7 -10.93 -14.24 -1.43
N LYS A 8 -10.56 -15.23 -0.63
CA LYS A 8 -11.40 -15.80 0.42
C LYS A 8 -10.86 -15.41 1.79
N VAL A 9 -11.73 -14.91 2.63
CA VAL A 9 -11.41 -14.46 3.99
C VAL A 9 -12.05 -15.39 5.00
N SER A 10 -11.23 -15.93 5.90
CA SER A 10 -11.67 -16.71 7.07
C SER A 10 -10.88 -16.27 8.29
N GLY A 11 -11.43 -16.47 9.47
CA GLY A 11 -10.78 -16.15 10.74
C GLY A 11 -11.75 -15.61 11.75
N THR A 12 -11.27 -15.07 12.86
CA THR A 12 -12.12 -14.53 13.92
C THR A 12 -12.08 -13.00 13.93
N LEU A 13 -13.23 -12.39 13.66
CA LEU A 13 -13.44 -10.94 13.82
C LEU A 13 -13.76 -10.65 15.29
N ASN A 14 -13.01 -9.75 15.91
CA ASN A 14 -13.26 -9.29 17.29
C ASN A 14 -13.48 -7.77 17.26
N TRP A 15 -14.35 -7.29 18.17
CA TRP A 15 -14.60 -5.85 18.34
C TRP A 15 -14.85 -5.47 19.78
N THR A 16 -14.70 -4.19 20.06
CA THR A 16 -15.05 -3.61 21.36
C THR A 16 -16.45 -3.00 21.29
N ALA A 17 -17.26 -3.26 22.30
CA ALA A 17 -18.58 -2.63 22.41
C ALA A 17 -18.47 -1.10 22.47
N PRO A 18 -19.47 -0.35 21.97
CA PRO A 18 -19.56 1.08 22.22
C PRO A 18 -19.67 1.38 23.72
N SER A 19 -19.34 2.60 24.13
CA SER A 19 -19.33 3.03 25.53
C SER A 19 -20.72 2.97 26.22
N SER A 20 -21.81 3.00 25.46
CA SER A 20 -23.17 2.67 25.91
C SER A 20 -23.82 1.72 24.91
N VAL A 21 -24.50 0.70 25.44
CA VAL A 21 -25.28 -0.29 24.71
C VAL A 21 -26.76 -0.27 25.05
N ASP A 22 -27.26 0.77 25.78
CA ASP A 22 -28.60 0.84 26.32
C ASP A 22 -29.70 0.68 25.24
N ASN A 23 -29.41 1.11 24.02
CA ASN A 23 -30.32 1.02 22.88
C ASN A 23 -29.80 0.07 21.77
N VAL A 24 -28.82 -0.79 22.05
CA VAL A 24 -28.29 -1.76 21.10
C VAL A 24 -28.91 -3.11 21.39
N THR A 25 -29.51 -3.76 20.38
CA THR A 25 -30.05 -5.12 20.50
C THR A 25 -29.22 -6.16 19.76
N LYS A 26 -28.46 -5.73 18.75
CA LYS A 26 -27.61 -6.61 17.94
C LYS A 26 -26.47 -5.84 17.31
N TYR A 27 -25.49 -6.59 16.79
CA TYR A 27 -24.49 -6.10 15.85
C TYR A 27 -24.72 -6.72 14.47
N VAL A 28 -24.53 -5.93 13.42
CA VAL A 28 -24.60 -6.37 12.03
C VAL A 28 -23.21 -6.29 11.42
N ILE A 29 -22.78 -7.38 10.80
CA ILE A 29 -21.44 -7.51 10.19
C ILE A 29 -21.59 -7.46 8.68
N TYR A 30 -20.84 -6.56 8.03
CA TYR A 30 -20.80 -6.41 6.59
C TYR A 30 -19.39 -6.61 6.04
N GLY A 31 -19.31 -7.19 4.84
CA GLY A 31 -18.16 -7.07 3.96
C GLY A 31 -18.27 -5.78 3.16
N SER A 32 -17.15 -5.11 2.94
CA SER A 32 -17.05 -3.84 2.24
C SER A 32 -15.84 -3.82 1.31
N SER A 33 -15.99 -3.20 0.16
CA SER A 33 -14.91 -3.01 -0.80
C SER A 33 -14.02 -1.80 -0.46
N ASP A 34 -14.60 -0.77 0.18
CA ASP A 34 -13.94 0.54 0.43
C ASP A 34 -13.85 0.94 1.91
N GLY A 35 -14.41 0.13 2.83
CA GLY A 35 -14.47 0.40 4.27
C GLY A 35 -15.65 1.27 4.70
N THR A 36 -16.54 1.65 3.80
CA THR A 36 -17.74 2.47 4.07
C THR A 36 -19.02 1.86 3.50
N ALA A 37 -18.94 1.27 2.32
CA ALA A 37 -20.06 0.61 1.64
C ALA A 37 -20.45 -0.68 2.37
N LYS A 38 -21.76 -0.92 2.50
CA LYS A 38 -22.35 -2.15 3.05
C LYS A 38 -22.64 -3.12 1.91
N ASP A 39 -21.59 -3.64 1.25
CA ASP A 39 -21.73 -4.39 0.00
C ASP A 39 -22.37 -5.77 0.21
N MET A 40 -22.00 -6.44 1.31
CA MET A 40 -22.50 -7.78 1.62
C MET A 40 -22.75 -7.94 3.11
N LYS A 41 -23.98 -8.24 3.49
CA LYS A 41 -24.29 -8.63 4.86
C LYS A 41 -23.78 -10.04 5.15
N ILE A 42 -22.93 -10.17 6.15
CA ILE A 42 -22.31 -11.44 6.56
C ILE A 42 -23.12 -12.09 7.68
N ALA A 43 -23.43 -11.33 8.75
CA ALA A 43 -24.09 -11.89 9.91
C ALA A 43 -24.83 -10.82 10.74
N GLU A 44 -25.72 -11.29 11.58
CA GLU A 44 -26.23 -10.56 12.76
C GLU A 44 -25.89 -11.37 14.02
N VAL A 45 -25.46 -10.69 15.07
CA VAL A 45 -25.15 -11.30 16.35
C VAL A 45 -25.77 -10.48 17.49
N GLU A 46 -26.19 -11.16 18.55
CA GLU A 46 -26.82 -10.53 19.72
C GLU A 46 -25.88 -9.58 20.44
N VAL A 47 -26.47 -8.55 21.07
CA VAL A 47 -25.74 -7.65 21.98
C VAL A 47 -25.04 -8.45 23.08
N GLY A 48 -23.80 -8.08 23.40
CA GLY A 48 -22.94 -8.83 24.33
C GLY A 48 -22.01 -9.85 23.66
N THR A 49 -22.24 -10.16 22.38
CA THR A 49 -21.28 -10.90 21.56
C THR A 49 -20.25 -9.93 20.98
N HIS A 50 -18.96 -10.23 21.15
CA HIS A 50 -17.87 -9.38 20.68
C HIS A 50 -16.89 -10.09 19.76
N SER A 51 -17.30 -11.25 19.25
CA SER A 51 -16.54 -12.01 18.26
C SER A 51 -17.45 -12.75 17.30
N TYR A 52 -16.98 -12.97 16.08
CA TYR A 52 -17.67 -13.76 15.06
C TYR A 52 -16.66 -14.47 14.16
N ALA A 53 -16.91 -15.77 13.90
CA ALA A 53 -16.11 -16.55 12.98
C ALA A 53 -16.53 -16.23 11.54
N ILE A 54 -15.63 -15.62 10.77
CA ILE A 54 -15.78 -15.39 9.34
C ILE A 54 -15.34 -16.67 8.62
N THR A 55 -16.11 -17.10 7.62
CA THR A 55 -15.78 -18.30 6.84
C THR A 55 -16.02 -18.05 5.37
N ASP A 56 -14.99 -18.21 4.57
CA ASP A 56 -15.00 -18.18 3.09
C ASP A 56 -15.72 -16.98 2.46
N VAL A 57 -15.62 -15.80 3.09
CA VAL A 57 -16.18 -14.58 2.53
C VAL A 57 -15.27 -14.09 1.41
N VAL A 58 -15.84 -13.78 0.25
CA VAL A 58 -15.10 -13.44 -0.96
C VAL A 58 -15.18 -11.96 -1.34
N ASN A 59 -14.14 -11.46 -2.01
CA ASN A 59 -14.11 -10.13 -2.63
C ASN A 59 -14.40 -8.95 -1.70
N ILE A 60 -13.88 -9.00 -0.46
CA ILE A 60 -13.97 -7.90 0.50
C ILE A 60 -12.60 -7.32 0.79
N GLY A 61 -12.53 -5.99 0.92
CA GLY A 61 -11.33 -5.29 1.40
C GLY A 61 -11.42 -4.89 2.88
N TYR A 62 -12.63 -4.88 3.44
CA TYR A 62 -12.90 -4.48 4.80
C TYR A 62 -14.05 -5.29 5.42
N LEU A 63 -14.04 -5.38 6.75
CA LEU A 63 -15.15 -5.83 7.57
C LEU A 63 -15.68 -4.65 8.40
N LEU A 64 -16.99 -4.47 8.41
CA LEU A 64 -17.69 -3.44 9.20
C LEU A 64 -18.50 -4.12 10.28
N VAL A 65 -18.51 -3.55 11.50
CA VAL A 65 -19.38 -3.95 12.61
C VAL A 65 -20.23 -2.76 13.03
N ILE A 66 -21.54 -2.89 12.94
CA ILE A 66 -22.53 -1.83 13.11
C ILE A 66 -23.48 -2.21 14.23
N ALA A 67 -23.63 -1.35 15.23
CA ALA A 67 -24.65 -1.51 16.27
C ALA A 67 -26.05 -1.22 15.70
N ALA A 68 -27.04 -2.03 16.06
CA ALA A 68 -28.41 -1.89 15.55
C ALA A 68 -29.46 -2.18 16.63
N ASN A 69 -30.68 -1.67 16.39
CA ASN A 69 -31.88 -1.93 17.18
C ASN A 69 -33.11 -2.04 16.26
N ALA A 70 -34.33 -2.00 16.84
CA ALA A 70 -35.56 -2.08 16.07
C ALA A 70 -35.81 -0.85 15.17
N GLU A 71 -35.18 0.29 15.45
CA GLU A 71 -35.31 1.53 14.67
C GLU A 71 -34.33 1.56 13.48
N GLY A 72 -33.28 0.75 13.52
CA GLY A 72 -32.29 0.65 12.41
C GLY A 72 -30.86 0.45 12.87
N GLU A 73 -29.97 0.71 11.97
CA GLU A 73 -28.51 0.60 12.15
C GLU A 73 -27.89 1.97 12.47
N SER A 74 -26.89 1.98 13.34
CA SER A 74 -26.11 3.16 13.66
C SER A 74 -25.41 3.73 12.41
N SER A 75 -25.26 5.04 12.35
CA SER A 75 -24.40 5.70 11.36
C SER A 75 -22.91 5.61 11.74
N VAL A 76 -22.59 5.25 12.99
CA VAL A 76 -21.22 5.02 13.47
C VAL A 76 -20.95 3.52 13.50
N TYR A 77 -19.80 3.12 12.98
CA TYR A 77 -19.40 1.72 12.89
C TYR A 77 -17.90 1.55 13.13
N ALA A 78 -17.50 0.34 13.51
CA ALA A 78 -16.10 -0.07 13.50
C ALA A 78 -15.75 -0.69 12.13
N SER A 79 -14.57 -0.40 11.64
CA SER A 79 -14.06 -0.92 10.36
C SER A 79 -12.67 -1.48 10.57
N VAL A 80 -12.39 -2.63 9.95
CA VAL A 80 -11.05 -3.22 9.89
C VAL A 80 -10.75 -3.61 8.45
N ARG A 81 -9.55 -3.25 7.97
CA ARG A 81 -9.06 -3.68 6.68
C ARG A 81 -8.75 -5.18 6.72
N VAL A 82 -9.21 -5.89 5.72
CA VAL A 82 -8.84 -7.29 5.53
C VAL A 82 -7.55 -7.34 4.71
N ILE A 83 -6.56 -8.02 5.24
CA ILE A 83 -5.35 -8.37 4.49
C ILE A 83 -5.53 -9.84 4.10
N ASP A 84 -5.80 -10.06 2.82
CA ASP A 84 -5.90 -11.39 2.25
C ASP A 84 -4.48 -11.96 2.14
N PHE A 85 -4.10 -12.79 3.09
CA PHE A 85 -2.88 -13.58 3.01
C PHE A 85 -3.16 -14.81 2.16
N VAL A 86 -2.93 -14.68 0.87
CA VAL A 86 -2.76 -15.87 0.04
C VAL A 86 -1.55 -16.60 0.59
N LYS A 87 -1.80 -17.59 1.41
CA LYS A 87 -0.77 -18.54 1.78
C LYS A 87 -0.51 -19.41 0.54
N ASP A 88 0.28 -18.88 -0.40
CA ASP A 88 1.04 -19.77 -1.27
C ASP A 88 1.94 -20.56 -0.30
N SER A 89 1.46 -21.73 0.10
CA SER A 89 2.11 -22.59 1.09
C SER A 89 3.46 -23.13 0.61
N SER A 90 3.93 -22.65 -0.54
CA SER A 90 5.16 -23.09 -1.17
C SER A 90 6.26 -22.00 -1.25
N PHE A 91 6.00 -20.75 -0.81
CA PHE A 91 7.00 -19.70 -0.98
C PHE A 91 6.95 -18.63 0.11
N MET A 92 7.71 -18.84 1.19
CA MET A 92 7.97 -17.82 2.20
C MET A 92 9.35 -17.21 1.95
N ALA A 93 9.40 -15.95 1.58
CA ALA A 93 10.65 -15.28 1.28
C ALA A 93 10.73 -13.87 1.86
N LEU A 94 11.94 -13.44 2.17
CA LEU A 94 12.28 -12.04 2.41
C LEU A 94 13.05 -11.52 1.20
N TYR A 95 12.74 -10.31 0.77
CA TYR A 95 13.43 -9.65 -0.32
C TYR A 95 14.29 -8.51 0.20
N PHE A 96 15.50 -8.41 -0.33
CA PHE A 96 16.44 -7.34 -0.03
C PHE A 96 16.80 -6.62 -1.32
N LEU A 97 16.34 -5.37 -1.42
CA LEU A 97 16.66 -4.52 -2.56
C LEU A 97 17.97 -3.80 -2.29
N ASN A 98 18.94 -3.98 -3.18
CA ASN A 98 20.22 -3.27 -3.14
C ASN A 98 20.25 -2.21 -4.23
N SER A 99 20.45 -0.96 -3.85
CA SER A 99 20.53 0.15 -4.81
C SER A 99 21.71 0.07 -5.76
N GLY A 100 22.79 -0.58 -5.33
CA GLY A 100 24.06 -0.54 -6.05
C GLY A 100 24.73 0.82 -5.98
N ASN A 101 25.58 1.11 -6.94
CA ASN A 101 26.27 2.41 -7.08
C ASN A 101 25.72 3.16 -8.28
N MET A 102 25.37 4.43 -8.08
CA MET A 102 24.86 5.28 -9.17
C MET A 102 25.80 5.30 -10.38
N GLY A 103 25.26 5.09 -11.56
CA GLY A 103 26.00 5.01 -12.83
C GLY A 103 26.60 3.65 -13.16
N ASN A 104 26.48 2.66 -12.26
CA ASN A 104 27.08 1.34 -12.48
C ASN A 104 26.10 0.27 -12.96
N ASN A 105 24.81 0.60 -13.03
CA ASN A 105 23.76 -0.32 -13.49
C ASN A 105 23.80 -1.68 -12.75
N ASN A 106 23.99 -1.64 -11.42
CA ASN A 106 24.24 -2.80 -10.60
C ASN A 106 23.30 -2.94 -9.40
N SER A 107 22.10 -2.39 -9.51
CA SER A 107 21.03 -2.69 -8.54
C SER A 107 20.66 -4.16 -8.60
N SER A 108 20.39 -4.75 -7.47
CA SER A 108 20.06 -6.18 -7.39
C SER A 108 18.96 -6.45 -6.36
N LEU A 109 18.24 -7.53 -6.58
CA LEU A 109 17.26 -8.06 -5.64
C LEU A 109 17.75 -9.41 -5.15
N TYR A 110 17.96 -9.52 -3.84
CA TYR A 110 18.26 -10.77 -3.16
C TYR A 110 16.99 -11.34 -2.57
N MET A 111 16.90 -12.64 -2.51
CA MET A 111 15.80 -13.35 -1.86
C MET A 111 16.38 -14.29 -0.79
N TYR A 112 15.78 -14.29 0.38
CA TYR A 112 16.02 -15.28 1.41
C TYR A 112 14.81 -16.21 1.48
N ASP A 113 15.02 -17.47 1.15
CA ASP A 113 14.04 -18.55 1.28
C ASP A 113 14.00 -18.98 2.74
N ILE A 114 12.92 -18.65 3.43
CA ILE A 114 12.79 -18.92 4.88
C ILE A 114 12.67 -20.42 5.15
N GLU A 115 12.07 -21.19 4.25
CA GLU A 115 11.88 -22.62 4.45
C GLU A 115 13.18 -23.40 4.25
N LYS A 116 14.02 -22.94 3.31
CA LYS A 116 15.30 -23.62 3.03
C LYS A 116 16.48 -23.04 3.80
N ASP A 117 16.30 -21.90 4.48
CA ASP A 117 17.37 -21.15 5.14
C ASP A 117 18.51 -20.79 4.16
N GLU A 118 18.13 -20.34 2.96
CA GLU A 118 19.08 -20.05 1.87
C GLU A 118 18.91 -18.63 1.33
N VAL A 119 20.05 -17.94 1.08
CA VAL A 119 20.09 -16.67 0.36
C VAL A 119 20.30 -16.94 -1.11
N VAL A 120 19.43 -16.42 -1.97
CA VAL A 120 19.58 -16.45 -3.42
C VAL A 120 19.98 -15.03 -3.88
N PRO A 121 21.26 -14.83 -4.23
CA PRO A 121 21.73 -13.54 -4.75
C PRO A 121 21.21 -13.29 -6.15
N ASP A 122 21.14 -12.03 -6.53
CA ASP A 122 20.71 -11.59 -7.86
C ASP A 122 19.43 -12.27 -8.38
N TYR A 123 18.47 -12.43 -7.44
CA TYR A 123 17.25 -13.20 -7.71
C TYR A 123 16.46 -12.66 -8.89
N PHE A 124 16.36 -11.31 -9.02
CA PHE A 124 15.71 -10.71 -10.20
C PHE A 124 16.39 -11.09 -11.51
N LEU A 125 17.72 -11.05 -11.54
CA LEU A 125 18.51 -11.46 -12.70
C LEU A 125 18.26 -12.93 -13.05
N ALA A 126 18.25 -13.81 -12.05
CA ALA A 126 17.99 -15.24 -12.23
C ALA A 126 16.60 -15.50 -12.83
N GLN A 127 15.56 -14.74 -12.39
CA GLN A 127 14.20 -14.90 -12.89
C GLN A 127 14.00 -14.34 -14.30
N ASN A 128 14.74 -13.29 -14.69
CA ASN A 128 14.42 -12.49 -15.88
C ASN A 128 15.52 -12.49 -16.96
N GLY A 129 16.72 -13.00 -16.67
CA GLY A 129 17.86 -13.00 -17.60
C GLY A 129 18.42 -11.59 -17.90
N ARG A 130 18.02 -10.59 -17.11
CA ARG A 130 18.50 -9.20 -17.18
C ARG A 130 18.64 -8.61 -15.80
N GLY A 131 19.51 -7.61 -15.65
CA GLY A 131 19.65 -6.83 -14.42
C GLY A 131 18.42 -5.99 -14.13
N LEU A 132 18.31 -5.55 -12.87
CA LEU A 132 17.21 -4.67 -12.41
C LEU A 132 17.37 -3.24 -12.94
N GLY A 133 18.60 -2.76 -13.07
CA GLY A 133 18.91 -1.41 -13.53
C GLY A 133 19.83 -0.66 -12.59
N ASP A 134 19.81 0.67 -12.69
CA ASP A 134 20.66 1.57 -11.91
C ASP A 134 19.89 2.21 -10.75
N THR A 135 20.45 2.14 -9.57
CA THR A 135 20.00 2.87 -8.38
C THR A 135 18.52 2.62 -8.05
N ALA A 136 18.17 1.35 -7.78
CA ALA A 136 16.85 1.01 -7.24
C ALA A 136 16.70 1.60 -5.82
N GLN A 137 15.57 2.27 -5.54
CA GLN A 137 15.40 3.08 -4.33
C GLN A 137 14.40 2.49 -3.35
N ASP A 138 13.32 1.89 -3.84
CA ASP A 138 12.23 1.42 -3.00
C ASP A 138 11.55 0.21 -3.62
N MET A 139 10.94 -0.60 -2.77
CA MET A 139 10.17 -1.76 -3.18
C MET A 139 8.99 -1.96 -2.25
N ILE A 140 7.81 -2.11 -2.82
CA ILE A 140 6.61 -2.48 -2.07
C ILE A 140 5.94 -3.72 -2.66
N VAL A 141 5.27 -4.48 -1.80
CA VAL A 141 4.34 -5.55 -2.20
C VAL A 141 2.92 -5.02 -2.02
N TYR A 142 2.10 -5.15 -3.06
CA TYR A 142 0.70 -4.81 -2.99
C TYR A 142 -0.14 -5.76 -3.85
N GLY A 143 -1.08 -6.46 -3.20
CA GLY A 143 -1.80 -7.57 -3.82
C GLY A 143 -0.85 -8.70 -4.22
N ASP A 144 -0.96 -9.14 -5.43
CA ASP A 144 -0.17 -10.22 -6.05
C ASP A 144 1.11 -9.74 -6.77
N LYS A 145 1.52 -8.49 -6.56
CA LYS A 145 2.63 -7.87 -7.29
C LYS A 145 3.63 -7.19 -6.37
N MET A 146 4.89 -7.18 -6.80
CA MET A 146 5.93 -6.28 -6.31
C MET A 146 6.11 -5.11 -7.28
N TYR A 147 6.33 -3.93 -6.72
CA TYR A 147 6.65 -2.70 -7.45
C TYR A 147 8.00 -2.22 -6.98
N ILE A 148 8.94 -2.03 -7.89
CA ILE A 148 10.31 -1.63 -7.59
C ILE A 148 10.61 -0.31 -8.30
N ALA A 149 10.91 0.73 -7.54
CA ALA A 149 11.30 2.04 -8.05
C ALA A 149 12.77 2.01 -8.48
N VAL A 150 13.04 2.10 -9.77
CA VAL A 150 14.40 2.12 -10.32
C VAL A 150 14.73 3.54 -10.76
N TYR A 151 15.40 4.28 -9.88
CA TYR A 151 15.66 5.71 -10.02
C TYR A 151 16.45 6.05 -11.29
N GLY A 152 17.58 5.39 -11.53
CA GLY A 152 18.46 5.69 -12.66
C GLY A 152 17.84 5.38 -14.02
N GLU A 153 16.92 4.42 -14.07
CA GLU A 153 16.21 4.05 -15.29
C GLU A 153 14.93 4.88 -15.52
N SER A 154 14.49 5.65 -14.53
CA SER A 154 13.18 6.31 -14.53
C SER A 154 12.06 5.32 -14.85
N THR A 155 12.02 4.21 -14.10
CA THR A 155 11.01 3.15 -14.29
C THR A 155 10.50 2.62 -12.95
N ILE A 156 9.29 2.06 -13.01
CA ILE A 156 8.79 1.12 -12.01
C ILE A 156 8.82 -0.27 -12.63
N GLU A 157 9.62 -1.15 -12.08
CA GLU A 157 9.59 -2.56 -12.43
C GLU A 157 8.45 -3.23 -11.66
N VAL A 158 7.49 -3.80 -12.37
CA VAL A 158 6.37 -4.55 -11.79
C VAL A 158 6.59 -6.03 -12.02
N THR A 159 6.59 -6.80 -10.93
CA THR A 159 6.80 -8.26 -10.98
C THR A 159 5.68 -9.00 -10.27
N ASP A 160 5.60 -10.30 -10.46
CA ASP A 160 4.89 -11.19 -9.54
C ASP A 160 5.66 -11.34 -8.22
N LEU A 161 5.08 -12.08 -7.27
CA LEU A 161 5.72 -12.33 -5.96
C LEU A 161 6.96 -13.24 -6.04
N LYS A 162 7.28 -13.81 -7.20
CA LYS A 162 8.51 -14.56 -7.47
C LYS A 162 9.53 -13.75 -8.28
N ALA A 163 9.37 -12.43 -8.29
CA ALA A 163 10.23 -11.47 -9.01
C ALA A 163 10.27 -11.66 -10.53
N LYS A 164 9.29 -12.38 -11.12
CA LYS A 164 9.17 -12.47 -12.58
C LYS A 164 8.55 -11.18 -13.11
N SER A 165 9.24 -10.51 -14.01
CA SER A 165 8.81 -9.24 -14.61
C SER A 165 7.48 -9.41 -15.35
N ILE A 166 6.51 -8.55 -15.00
CA ILE A 166 5.22 -8.43 -15.66
C ILE A 166 5.24 -7.23 -16.61
N LYS A 167 5.72 -6.08 -16.11
CA LYS A 167 5.77 -4.83 -16.88
C LYS A 167 6.83 -3.89 -16.32
N GLN A 168 7.55 -3.22 -17.21
CA GLN A 168 8.38 -2.08 -16.87
C GLN A 168 7.62 -0.81 -17.25
N VAL A 169 7.19 -0.03 -16.27
CA VAL A 169 6.44 1.21 -16.45
C VAL A 169 7.42 2.37 -16.49
N LYS A 170 7.52 3.08 -17.61
CA LYS A 170 8.32 4.30 -17.71
C LYS A 170 7.66 5.43 -16.92
N THR A 171 8.49 6.19 -16.22
CA THR A 171 8.07 7.35 -15.42
C THR A 171 8.60 8.65 -16.04
N GLU A 172 7.88 9.76 -15.82
CA GLU A 172 8.31 11.09 -16.30
C GLU A 172 9.30 11.79 -15.36
N GLY A 173 9.72 11.12 -14.31
CA GLY A 173 10.72 11.58 -13.34
C GLY A 173 11.32 10.40 -12.61
N GLN A 174 12.45 10.62 -11.95
CA GLN A 174 13.13 9.57 -11.19
C GLN A 174 12.29 9.15 -9.98
N PRO A 175 11.80 7.91 -9.91
CA PRO A 175 10.99 7.44 -8.80
C PRO A 175 11.84 7.24 -7.55
N ARG A 176 11.29 7.64 -6.38
CA ARG A 176 11.97 7.56 -5.09
C ARG A 176 11.30 6.54 -4.16
N TYR A 177 10.14 6.87 -3.65
CA TYR A 177 9.41 6.06 -2.68
C TYR A 177 7.98 5.82 -3.15
N MET A 178 7.40 4.74 -2.62
CA MET A 178 6.06 4.31 -3.00
C MET A 178 5.22 3.98 -1.78
N VAL A 179 3.91 4.16 -1.92
CA VAL A 179 2.90 3.66 -0.98
C VAL A 179 1.68 3.23 -1.78
N SER A 180 0.93 2.27 -1.27
CA SER A 180 -0.25 1.74 -1.95
C SER A 180 -1.52 1.94 -1.12
N GLU A 181 -2.63 2.25 -1.80
CA GLU A 181 -3.96 2.34 -1.21
C GLU A 181 -5.03 2.28 -2.31
N GLY A 182 -6.16 1.60 -2.06
CA GLY A 182 -7.34 1.63 -2.93
C GLY A 182 -7.10 1.19 -4.38
N GLY A 183 -6.29 0.14 -4.61
CA GLY A 183 -5.96 -0.33 -5.95
C GLY A 183 -4.97 0.55 -6.72
N LYS A 184 -4.30 1.46 -6.04
CA LYS A 184 -3.32 2.39 -6.62
C LYS A 184 -1.97 2.29 -5.92
N VAL A 185 -0.91 2.60 -6.66
CA VAL A 185 0.43 2.88 -6.13
C VAL A 185 0.75 4.35 -6.37
N TYR A 186 1.10 5.05 -5.30
CA TYR A 186 1.51 6.44 -5.32
C TYR A 186 3.03 6.48 -5.27
N ILE A 187 3.66 7.27 -6.14
CA ILE A 187 5.10 7.25 -6.37
C ILE A 187 5.62 8.68 -6.32
N SER A 188 6.55 8.98 -5.42
CA SER A 188 7.26 10.26 -5.43
C SER A 188 8.29 10.30 -6.54
N TYR A 189 8.32 11.37 -7.33
CA TYR A 189 9.31 11.63 -8.35
C TYR A 189 10.23 12.78 -7.91
N TYR A 190 11.52 12.59 -8.02
CA TYR A 190 12.52 13.56 -7.58
C TYR A 190 12.37 14.96 -8.21
N ASN A 191 11.66 15.08 -9.32
CA ASN A 191 11.38 16.34 -10.01
C ASN A 191 10.18 17.14 -9.46
N GLY A 192 9.67 16.80 -8.26
CA GLY A 192 8.63 17.59 -7.58
C GLY A 192 7.19 17.14 -7.86
N TYR A 193 6.99 15.89 -8.26
CA TYR A 193 5.66 15.34 -8.51
C TYR A 193 5.41 14.08 -7.70
N VAL A 194 4.15 13.75 -7.51
CA VAL A 194 3.70 12.41 -7.16
C VAL A 194 2.83 11.88 -8.29
N ALA A 195 3.10 10.66 -8.70
CA ALA A 195 2.29 9.95 -9.70
C ALA A 195 1.35 8.95 -9.02
N ARG A 196 0.23 8.66 -9.68
CA ARG A 196 -0.71 7.61 -9.31
C ARG A 196 -0.74 6.58 -10.43
N LEU A 197 -0.33 5.35 -10.10
CA LEU A 197 -0.32 4.19 -10.97
C LEU A 197 -1.50 3.27 -10.61
N ASP A 198 -2.29 2.87 -11.59
CA ASP A 198 -3.36 1.90 -11.43
C ASP A 198 -2.81 0.48 -11.44
N THR A 199 -3.17 -0.33 -10.44
CA THR A 199 -2.60 -1.68 -10.27
C THR A 199 -3.19 -2.75 -11.18
N ALA A 200 -4.32 -2.46 -11.82
CA ALA A 200 -4.96 -3.37 -12.78
C ALA A 200 -4.42 -3.14 -14.20
N SER A 201 -4.39 -1.89 -14.66
CA SER A 201 -3.87 -1.55 -16.00
C SER A 201 -2.34 -1.44 -16.05
N LEU A 202 -1.71 -1.22 -14.90
CA LEU A 202 -0.27 -0.90 -14.77
C LEU A 202 0.12 0.35 -15.60
N GLU A 203 -0.73 1.38 -15.56
CA GLU A 203 -0.51 2.66 -16.23
C GLU A 203 -0.49 3.79 -15.20
N VAL A 204 0.36 4.79 -15.43
CA VAL A 204 0.31 6.05 -14.69
C VAL A 204 -0.88 6.85 -15.19
N GLU A 205 -1.91 7.02 -14.36
CA GLU A 205 -3.17 7.66 -14.75
C GLU A 205 -3.23 9.15 -14.39
N ALA A 206 -2.42 9.60 -13.43
CA ALA A 206 -2.41 10.99 -12.98
C ALA A 206 -1.09 11.37 -12.32
N LYS A 207 -0.80 12.69 -12.28
CA LYS A 207 0.29 13.30 -11.53
C LYS A 207 -0.20 14.56 -10.82
N VAL A 208 0.35 14.81 -9.63
CA VAL A 208 0.15 16.06 -8.89
C VAL A 208 1.50 16.68 -8.55
N LYS A 209 1.61 18.00 -8.72
CA LYS A 209 2.79 18.76 -8.31
C LYS A 209 2.76 18.97 -6.80
N VAL A 210 3.90 18.73 -6.14
CA VAL A 210 4.10 18.90 -4.69
C VAL A 210 5.30 19.82 -4.42
N GLY A 211 5.98 19.66 -3.31
CA GLY A 211 7.21 20.40 -3.03
C GLY A 211 8.42 19.89 -3.80
N ARG A 212 9.60 20.41 -3.44
CA ARG A 212 10.86 20.04 -4.09
C ARG A 212 11.38 18.71 -3.59
N ASN A 213 11.84 17.88 -4.54
CA ASN A 213 12.47 16.58 -4.25
C ASN A 213 11.68 15.78 -3.22
N PRO A 214 10.43 15.39 -3.54
CA PRO A 214 9.61 14.61 -2.64
C PRO A 214 10.24 13.23 -2.40
N GLU A 215 10.16 12.76 -1.17
CA GLU A 215 10.72 11.51 -0.69
C GLU A 215 9.61 10.60 -0.17
N GLN A 216 9.59 10.32 1.15
CA GLN A 216 8.66 9.38 1.76
C GLN A 216 7.20 9.81 1.64
N LEU A 217 6.35 8.82 1.55
CA LEU A 217 4.92 8.92 1.40
C LEU A 217 4.20 8.19 2.53
N ALA A 218 3.06 8.72 2.97
CA ALA A 218 2.16 8.02 3.88
C ALA A 218 0.71 8.32 3.51
N VAL A 219 -0.16 7.31 3.61
CA VAL A 219 -1.60 7.45 3.38
C VAL A 219 -2.36 7.35 4.70
N SER A 220 -3.27 8.27 4.93
CA SER A 220 -4.21 8.23 6.06
C SER A 220 -5.46 9.02 5.73
N SER A 221 -6.63 8.49 6.08
CA SER A 221 -7.92 9.20 5.97
C SER A 221 -8.15 9.81 4.58
N ASN A 222 -7.95 9.03 3.54
CA ASN A 222 -8.10 9.43 2.12
C ASN A 222 -7.18 10.60 1.71
N LYS A 223 -6.04 10.75 2.38
CA LYS A 223 -5.01 11.75 2.10
C LYS A 223 -3.66 11.11 1.96
N LEU A 224 -2.86 11.65 1.04
CA LEU A 224 -1.46 11.31 0.89
C LEU A 224 -0.62 12.45 1.47
N PHE A 225 0.27 12.11 2.37
CA PHE A 225 1.27 12.99 2.96
C PHE A 225 2.60 12.73 2.28
N VAL A 226 3.25 13.79 1.83
CA VAL A 226 4.47 13.73 1.02
C VAL A 226 5.54 14.61 1.67
N SER A 227 6.62 14.02 2.14
CA SER A 227 7.76 14.78 2.65
C SER A 227 8.53 15.42 1.49
N ASN A 228 8.78 16.72 1.56
CA ASN A 228 9.56 17.46 0.58
C ASN A 228 10.93 17.78 1.19
N SER A 229 12.00 17.22 0.62
CA SER A 229 13.34 17.32 1.19
C SER A 229 14.16 18.51 0.67
N GLY A 230 13.87 18.96 -0.56
CA GLY A 230 14.72 19.89 -1.30
C GLY A 230 15.99 19.22 -1.85
N GLY A 231 16.17 17.92 -1.61
CA GLY A 231 17.26 17.14 -2.18
C GLY A 231 18.64 17.71 -1.86
N MET A 232 19.43 18.00 -2.88
CA MET A 232 20.79 18.55 -2.76
C MET A 232 20.83 20.08 -2.60
N ASP A 233 19.67 20.75 -2.51
CA ASP A 233 19.59 22.22 -2.40
C ASP A 233 20.14 22.78 -1.08
N TYR A 234 20.44 21.91 -0.10
CA TYR A 234 21.04 22.28 1.18
C TYR A 234 22.37 23.08 1.01
N SER A 235 23.07 22.88 -0.09
CA SER A 235 24.32 23.55 -0.43
C SER A 235 24.12 24.86 -1.21
N THR A 236 22.87 25.27 -1.45
CA THR A 236 22.51 26.47 -2.19
C THR A 236 21.83 27.50 -1.29
N GLU A 237 21.65 28.74 -1.79
CA GLU A 237 20.88 29.78 -1.08
C GLU A 237 19.41 29.40 -0.85
N VAL A 238 18.87 28.49 -1.67
CA VAL A 238 17.49 28.00 -1.56
C VAL A 238 17.29 27.10 -0.33
N GLY A 239 18.32 26.33 0.05
CA GLY A 239 18.29 25.41 1.18
C GLY A 239 17.27 24.28 1.08
N TYR A 240 17.08 23.56 2.14
CA TYR A 240 16.10 22.46 2.22
C TYR A 240 14.67 22.92 1.99
N ASP A 241 13.84 22.05 1.40
CA ASP A 241 12.38 22.17 1.48
C ASP A 241 11.92 21.61 2.85
N LYS A 242 11.24 22.43 3.63
CA LYS A 242 10.81 22.10 5.01
C LYS A 242 9.30 21.94 5.06
N THR A 243 8.73 21.25 4.07
CA THR A 243 7.29 21.10 3.98
C THR A 243 6.86 19.65 3.83
N VAL A 244 5.62 19.40 4.25
CA VAL A 244 4.87 18.19 3.90
C VAL A 244 3.67 18.62 3.06
N SER A 245 3.59 18.12 1.83
CA SER A 245 2.43 18.30 0.98
C SER A 245 1.32 17.33 1.39
N VAL A 246 0.08 17.82 1.45
CA VAL A 246 -1.12 17.01 1.67
C VAL A 246 -1.93 16.97 0.41
N VAL A 247 -2.10 15.79 -0.16
CA VAL A 247 -2.86 15.54 -1.40
C VAL A 247 -4.15 14.81 -1.04
N ASP A 248 -5.28 15.30 -1.53
CA ASP A 248 -6.56 14.60 -1.44
C ASP A 248 -6.60 13.48 -2.49
N LEU A 249 -6.84 12.23 -2.08
CA LEU A 249 -6.79 11.08 -2.98
C LEU A 249 -7.99 10.98 -3.92
N SER A 250 -9.15 11.55 -3.55
CA SER A 250 -10.35 11.54 -4.40
C SER A 250 -10.18 12.46 -5.62
N THR A 251 -9.63 13.65 -5.41
CA THR A 251 -9.41 14.65 -6.47
C THR A 251 -8.01 14.57 -7.07
N PHE A 252 -7.10 13.93 -6.39
CA PHE A 252 -5.67 13.85 -6.66
C PHE A 252 -5.04 15.25 -6.86
N THR A 253 -5.34 16.16 -5.93
CA THR A 253 -4.82 17.52 -5.90
C THR A 253 -4.18 17.84 -4.57
N GLU A 254 -3.12 18.68 -4.59
CA GLU A 254 -2.53 19.21 -3.36
C GLU A 254 -3.52 20.20 -2.72
N ILE A 255 -3.96 19.93 -1.51
CA ILE A 255 -4.92 20.75 -0.76
C ILE A 255 -4.26 21.59 0.33
N LYS A 256 -3.05 21.26 0.75
CA LYS A 256 -2.32 21.96 1.81
C LYS A 256 -0.83 21.64 1.77
N LYS A 257 -0.02 22.59 2.23
CA LYS A 257 1.37 22.39 2.68
C LYS A 257 1.47 22.67 4.17
N LEU A 258 2.20 21.81 4.86
CA LEU A 258 2.50 21.94 6.28
C LEU A 258 3.99 22.27 6.43
N ASP A 259 4.29 23.35 7.14
CA ASP A 259 5.67 23.63 7.51
C ASP A 259 6.13 22.66 8.60
N VAL A 260 7.33 22.13 8.43
CA VAL A 260 7.98 21.22 9.38
C VAL A 260 9.38 21.71 9.72
N VAL A 261 9.88 21.31 10.88
CA VAL A 261 11.26 21.59 11.25
C VAL A 261 12.17 20.51 10.69
N LEU A 262 13.39 20.91 10.33
CA LEU A 262 14.48 19.98 10.05
C LEU A 262 15.01 19.47 11.40
N ASN A 263 15.09 18.18 11.56
CA ASN A 263 15.80 17.54 12.65
C ASN A 263 17.24 17.26 12.24
#